data_76a808f560a2c14ce6c406338dac78d4
#
_entry.id   76a808f560a2c14ce6c406338dac78d4
#
_cell.length_a   1.000
_cell.length_b   1.000
_cell.length_c   1.000
_cell.angle_alpha   90.00
_cell.angle_beta   90.00
_cell.angle_gamma   90.00
#
_symmetry.space_group_name_H-M   'P 1'
#
loop_
_entity.id
_entity.type
_entity.pdbx_description
1 polymer ?
#
loop_
_entity_poly.entity_id
_entity_poly.type
_entity_poly.pdbx_seq_one_letter_code
_entity_poly.pdbx_strand_id
1 'polypeptide(L)'
;MRDVYLANTPVRRPEGEVRGDIVQRHGEAWFRIRHFDRMPPFFIAVVSGHDHWMYVSSTGGLTCGRGNPDNALFPYETDDRIHDAHATAGPATWLLVEREERLLLWQPFNRSPAVYSVERNLYKNLTGNRLEFEEVNHDLGLSFTYEWSTGDRFGFIRTAKLRERGDEPVTVRLVDGLRNVLPYGVSSSMQANRSTLVDAYRQAEIEPETGAGLFSLSSIPTDRAEPSEALKATVAWSTGLERPQTLLSLDQIEAFCQGEAVDAERNRTGRRGDFLVHAALDLAAGEERQWRQVADVALGPAAVVALLNAVSEGVP
;
A
#
# COMPACT_ATOMS: atom_id res chain seq x y z
N MET A 1 -21.89 15.88 27.00
CA MET A 1 -20.53 15.98 26.42
C MET A 1 -20.62 16.96 25.27
N ARG A 2 -19.67 17.89 25.09
CA ARG A 2 -19.70 18.86 23.97
C ARG A 2 -19.17 18.21 22.70
N ASP A 3 -19.76 18.57 21.55
CA ASP A 3 -19.27 18.11 20.26
C ASP A 3 -17.98 18.89 19.87
N VAL A 4 -17.07 18.20 19.21
CA VAL A 4 -15.81 18.77 18.70
C VAL A 4 -15.97 19.01 17.19
N TYR A 5 -15.46 20.12 16.68
CA TYR A 5 -15.53 20.49 15.28
C TYR A 5 -14.14 20.73 14.72
N LEU A 6 -13.95 20.34 13.46
CA LEU A 6 -12.84 20.77 12.60
C LEU A 6 -13.40 21.81 11.63
N ALA A 7 -13.10 23.08 11.87
CA ALA A 7 -13.82 24.20 11.26
C ALA A 7 -15.35 24.05 11.45
N ASN A 8 -16.11 23.88 10.38
CA ASN A 8 -17.57 23.70 10.43
C ASN A 8 -18.03 22.23 10.38
N THR A 9 -17.11 21.29 10.32
CA THR A 9 -17.42 19.84 10.23
C THR A 9 -17.29 19.19 11.59
N PRO A 10 -18.34 18.51 12.10
CA PRO A 10 -18.26 17.80 13.36
C PRO A 10 -17.30 16.62 13.24
N VAL A 11 -16.45 16.46 14.25
CA VAL A 11 -15.61 15.27 14.40
C VAL A 11 -16.48 14.10 14.81
N ARG A 12 -16.53 13.07 13.96
CA ARG A 12 -17.33 11.86 14.19
C ARG A 12 -16.73 11.03 15.32
N ARG A 13 -17.57 10.47 16.13
CA ARG A 13 -17.17 9.45 17.09
C ARG A 13 -17.30 8.08 16.46
N PRO A 14 -16.36 7.16 16.71
CA PRO A 14 -16.52 5.79 16.27
C PRO A 14 -17.81 5.18 16.83
N GLU A 15 -18.66 4.65 15.97
CA GLU A 15 -19.91 3.97 16.33
C GLU A 15 -19.78 2.46 16.09
N GLY A 16 -20.71 1.66 16.67
CA GLY A 16 -20.75 0.21 16.54
C GLY A 16 -19.99 -0.54 17.63
N GLU A 17 -20.21 -1.82 17.73
CA GLU A 17 -19.55 -2.74 18.68
C GLU A 17 -18.55 -3.63 17.96
N VAL A 18 -17.43 -3.93 18.62
CA VAL A 18 -16.50 -4.95 18.13
C VAL A 18 -17.19 -6.31 18.15
N ARG A 19 -17.24 -6.96 16.98
CA ARG A 19 -17.83 -8.30 16.84
C ARG A 19 -16.97 -9.16 15.93
N GLY A 20 -16.74 -10.41 16.34
CA GLY A 20 -16.08 -11.45 15.53
C GLY A 20 -17.08 -12.47 15.05
N ASP A 21 -17.00 -12.86 13.78
CA ASP A 21 -17.79 -13.93 13.19
C ASP A 21 -17.04 -14.63 12.04
N ILE A 22 -17.63 -15.71 11.53
CA ILE A 22 -17.14 -16.40 10.33
C ILE A 22 -18.10 -16.09 9.19
N VAL A 23 -17.55 -15.62 8.07
CA VAL A 23 -18.30 -15.26 6.87
C VAL A 23 -17.78 -16.00 5.65
N GLN A 24 -18.63 -16.15 4.63
CA GLN A 24 -18.20 -16.66 3.31
C GLN A 24 -17.80 -15.48 2.42
N ARG A 25 -16.56 -15.50 1.92
CA ARG A 25 -16.03 -14.51 0.96
C ARG A 25 -15.17 -15.24 -0.06
N HIS A 26 -15.24 -14.85 -1.33
CA HIS A 26 -14.41 -15.42 -2.40
C HIS A 26 -14.46 -16.96 -2.49
N GLY A 27 -15.61 -17.57 -2.10
CA GLY A 27 -15.80 -19.02 -2.14
C GLY A 27 -15.17 -19.80 -0.98
N GLU A 28 -14.64 -19.13 0.04
CA GLU A 28 -14.04 -19.73 1.24
C GLU A 28 -14.51 -19.06 2.54
N ALA A 29 -14.24 -19.70 3.67
CA ALA A 29 -14.58 -19.16 4.98
C ALA A 29 -13.49 -18.21 5.49
N TRP A 30 -13.93 -17.08 6.08
CA TRP A 30 -13.07 -16.05 6.62
C TRP A 30 -13.50 -15.68 8.04
N PHE A 31 -12.52 -15.46 8.90
CA PHE A 31 -12.76 -14.73 10.15
C PHE A 31 -12.94 -13.24 9.82
N ARG A 32 -13.96 -12.63 10.36
CA ARG A 32 -14.20 -11.19 10.28
C ARG A 32 -14.18 -10.58 11.69
N ILE A 33 -13.55 -9.42 11.83
CA ILE A 33 -13.67 -8.55 13.01
C ILE A 33 -14.24 -7.22 12.53
N ARG A 34 -15.47 -6.94 12.93
CA ARG A 34 -16.12 -5.64 12.70
C ARG A 34 -15.59 -4.62 13.70
N HIS A 35 -15.44 -3.37 13.25
CA HIS A 35 -14.96 -2.25 14.07
C HIS A 35 -13.63 -2.58 14.77
N PHE A 36 -12.70 -3.24 14.07
CA PHE A 36 -11.41 -3.65 14.62
C PHE A 36 -10.57 -2.47 15.08
N ASP A 37 -10.79 -1.28 14.51
CA ASP A 37 -10.14 -0.03 14.88
C ASP A 37 -10.48 0.48 16.29
N ARG A 38 -11.49 -0.12 16.93
CA ARG A 38 -11.87 0.12 18.35
C ARG A 38 -11.16 -0.82 19.33
N MET A 39 -10.41 -1.78 18.83
CA MET A 39 -9.54 -2.63 19.63
C MET A 39 -8.18 -1.97 19.86
N PRO A 40 -7.47 -2.30 20.93
CA PRO A 40 -6.04 -2.03 20.99
C PRO A 40 -5.33 -2.62 19.75
N PRO A 41 -4.27 -1.99 19.26
CA PRO A 41 -3.49 -2.55 18.15
C PRO A 41 -3.05 -3.99 18.43
N PHE A 42 -3.12 -4.84 17.42
CA PHE A 42 -2.70 -6.24 17.52
C PHE A 42 -1.94 -6.69 16.27
N PHE A 43 -1.13 -7.70 16.47
CA PHE A 43 -0.22 -8.26 15.47
C PHE A 43 -0.85 -9.42 14.71
N ILE A 44 -0.58 -9.50 13.41
CA ILE A 44 -1.14 -10.48 12.50
C ILE A 44 -0.02 -11.04 11.62
N ALA A 45 0.17 -12.37 11.62
CA ALA A 45 1.04 -13.03 10.66
C ALA A 45 0.22 -13.44 9.42
N VAL A 46 0.75 -13.18 8.23
CA VAL A 46 0.23 -13.72 6.97
C VAL A 46 1.17 -14.84 6.53
N VAL A 47 0.66 -16.07 6.48
CA VAL A 47 1.48 -17.24 6.17
C VAL A 47 1.67 -17.39 4.66
N SER A 48 2.79 -18.01 4.26
CA SER A 48 3.10 -18.34 2.88
C SER A 48 3.57 -19.79 2.78
N GLY A 49 3.34 -20.41 1.63
CA GLY A 49 3.90 -21.73 1.28
C GLY A 49 5.36 -21.66 0.80
N HIS A 50 5.94 -20.48 0.70
CA HIS A 50 7.28 -20.20 0.21
C HIS A 50 8.12 -19.46 1.25
N ASP A 51 9.23 -18.87 0.85
CA ASP A 51 10.20 -18.17 1.71
C ASP A 51 9.76 -16.75 2.13
N HIS A 52 8.52 -16.35 1.84
CA HIS A 52 7.98 -15.06 2.27
C HIS A 52 7.68 -15.04 3.76
N TRP A 53 7.99 -13.95 4.41
CA TRP A 53 7.49 -13.61 5.73
C TRP A 53 6.74 -12.28 5.65
N MET A 54 5.60 -12.18 6.34
CA MET A 54 4.79 -10.96 6.38
C MET A 54 4.09 -10.85 7.73
N TYR A 55 4.32 -9.72 8.38
CA TYR A 55 3.69 -9.35 9.62
C TYR A 55 3.00 -8.01 9.47
N VAL A 56 1.77 -7.93 9.92
CA VAL A 56 0.90 -6.77 9.73
C VAL A 56 0.28 -6.39 11.08
N SER A 57 0.26 -5.09 11.37
CA SER A 57 -0.50 -4.55 12.48
C SER A 57 -1.95 -4.28 12.06
N SER A 58 -2.88 -4.40 12.99
CA SER A 58 -4.25 -3.91 12.78
C SER A 58 -4.33 -2.40 12.50
N THR A 59 -3.26 -1.63 12.72
CA THR A 59 -3.15 -0.22 12.31
C THR A 59 -2.85 -0.03 10.82
N GLY A 60 -2.53 -1.11 10.09
CA GLY A 60 -2.06 -1.08 8.70
C GLY A 60 -0.55 -1.01 8.55
N GLY A 61 0.21 -0.85 9.65
CA GLY A 61 1.67 -0.99 9.63
C GLY A 61 2.08 -2.41 9.28
N LEU A 62 3.14 -2.57 8.49
CA LEU A 62 3.61 -3.90 8.11
C LEU A 62 5.12 -3.93 7.92
N THR A 63 5.64 -5.15 8.02
CA THR A 63 6.99 -5.52 7.61
C THR A 63 6.93 -6.85 6.89
N CYS A 64 7.63 -7.00 5.77
CA CYS A 64 7.64 -8.22 5.00
C CYS A 64 8.91 -8.35 4.15
N GLY A 65 9.23 -9.56 3.75
CA GLY A 65 10.41 -9.86 2.95
C GLY A 65 10.53 -11.35 2.62
N ARG A 66 11.70 -11.74 2.10
CA ARG A 66 12.03 -13.13 1.76
C ARG A 66 13.19 -13.64 2.58
N GLY A 67 13.07 -14.87 3.08
CA GLY A 67 14.10 -15.61 3.78
C GLY A 67 14.51 -15.01 5.13
N ASN A 68 15.01 -13.78 5.14
CA ASN A 68 15.49 -13.10 6.35
C ASN A 68 15.21 -11.58 6.33
N PRO A 69 15.38 -10.86 7.44
CA PRO A 69 15.09 -9.41 7.53
C PRO A 69 15.92 -8.50 6.62
N ASP A 70 17.05 -8.98 6.10
CA ASP A 70 17.91 -8.19 5.19
C ASP A 70 17.37 -8.16 3.75
N ASN A 71 16.39 -9.02 3.42
CA ASN A 71 15.66 -9.02 2.16
C ASN A 71 14.21 -8.50 2.36
N ALA A 72 14.07 -7.37 3.03
CA ALA A 72 12.78 -6.76 3.32
C ALA A 72 12.28 -5.91 2.14
N LEU A 73 10.97 -5.96 1.88
CA LEU A 73 10.29 -5.05 0.96
C LEU A 73 10.02 -3.68 1.60
N PHE A 74 9.69 -3.66 2.88
CA PHE A 74 9.52 -2.46 3.68
C PHE A 74 10.46 -2.52 4.89
N PRO A 75 10.76 -1.38 5.55
CA PRO A 75 11.60 -1.38 6.73
C PRO A 75 11.21 -2.46 7.72
N TYR A 76 12.22 -3.20 8.21
CA TYR A 76 12.00 -4.22 9.22
C TYR A 76 11.66 -3.55 10.55
N GLU A 77 10.49 -3.83 11.07
CA GLU A 77 9.99 -3.33 12.36
C GLU A 77 9.76 -4.49 13.33
N THR A 78 10.11 -4.28 14.58
CA THR A 78 9.79 -5.20 15.67
C THR A 78 8.30 -5.15 16.01
N ASP A 79 7.83 -6.14 16.76
CA ASP A 79 6.45 -6.23 17.23
C ASP A 79 5.97 -4.99 18.01
N ASP A 80 6.86 -4.33 18.76
CA ASP A 80 6.54 -3.09 19.48
C ASP A 80 6.35 -1.89 18.53
N ARG A 81 7.10 -1.83 17.42
CA ARG A 81 7.17 -0.67 16.52
C ARG A 81 6.28 -0.77 15.30
N ILE A 82 5.88 -1.97 14.93
CA ILE A 82 5.07 -2.21 13.72
C ILE A 82 3.73 -1.46 13.77
N HIS A 83 3.20 -1.19 14.96
CA HIS A 83 1.96 -0.45 15.13
C HIS A 83 2.02 0.99 14.63
N ASP A 84 3.21 1.60 14.62
CA ASP A 84 3.45 2.97 14.15
C ASP A 84 3.99 3.03 12.72
N ALA A 85 4.40 1.89 12.15
CA ALA A 85 4.99 1.81 10.80
C ALA A 85 4.03 2.31 9.70
N HIS A 86 2.71 2.24 9.92
CA HIS A 86 1.70 2.73 8.98
C HIS A 86 1.86 4.21 8.60
N ALA A 87 2.54 5.00 9.42
CA ALA A 87 2.78 6.42 9.14
C ALA A 87 3.89 6.65 8.10
N THR A 88 4.83 5.71 7.95
CA THR A 88 6.08 5.92 7.21
C THR A 88 6.36 4.91 6.11
N ALA A 89 5.66 3.78 6.08
CA ALA A 89 5.90 2.70 5.11
C ALA A 89 4.60 1.93 4.81
N GLY A 90 4.62 1.14 3.75
CA GLY A 90 3.51 0.27 3.37
C GLY A 90 2.39 0.99 2.60
N PRO A 91 1.17 0.43 2.60
CA PRO A 91 0.09 0.92 1.76
C PRO A 91 -0.35 2.34 2.14
N ALA A 92 -0.71 3.13 1.12
CA ALA A 92 -1.34 4.43 1.31
C ALA A 92 -2.27 4.73 0.13
N THR A 93 -3.40 5.36 0.44
CA THR A 93 -4.46 5.65 -0.53
C THR A 93 -5.03 7.03 -0.27
N TRP A 94 -5.16 7.83 -1.32
CA TRP A 94 -5.82 9.12 -1.33
C TRP A 94 -6.85 9.11 -2.45
N LEU A 95 -8.08 9.46 -2.12
CA LEU A 95 -9.21 9.49 -3.05
C LEU A 95 -9.81 10.90 -3.05
N LEU A 96 -9.99 11.47 -4.23
CA LEU A 96 -10.77 12.66 -4.46
C LEU A 96 -12.07 12.23 -5.14
N VAL A 97 -13.15 12.30 -4.42
CA VAL A 97 -14.49 11.88 -4.86
C VAL A 97 -15.24 13.08 -5.38
N GLU A 98 -15.66 13.05 -6.64
CA GLU A 98 -16.45 14.12 -7.25
C GLU A 98 -17.91 13.94 -6.89
N ARG A 99 -18.48 14.92 -6.21
CA ARG A 99 -19.91 14.99 -5.90
C ARG A 99 -20.40 16.41 -6.13
N GLU A 100 -21.41 16.56 -6.96
CA GLU A 100 -21.91 17.85 -7.39
C GLU A 100 -20.77 18.69 -8.01
N GLU A 101 -20.46 19.85 -7.45
CA GLU A 101 -19.34 20.73 -7.88
C GLU A 101 -18.17 20.68 -6.89
N ARG A 102 -18.03 19.60 -6.10
CA ARG A 102 -17.03 19.49 -5.03
C ARG A 102 -16.13 18.26 -5.20
N LEU A 103 -14.88 18.43 -4.78
CA LEU A 103 -13.94 17.33 -4.56
C LEU A 103 -13.90 17.02 -3.06
N LEU A 104 -14.26 15.81 -2.69
CA LEU A 104 -14.26 15.35 -1.32
C LEU A 104 -13.06 14.43 -1.10
N LEU A 105 -12.11 14.87 -0.28
CA LEU A 105 -10.91 14.09 0.04
C LEU A 105 -11.26 12.98 1.03
N TRP A 106 -10.99 11.75 0.64
CA TRP A 106 -11.08 10.58 1.52
C TRP A 106 -9.74 9.83 1.52
N GLN A 107 -9.19 9.63 2.71
CA GLN A 107 -8.02 8.80 2.95
C GLN A 107 -8.50 7.57 3.74
N PRO A 108 -8.74 6.43 3.09
CA PRO A 108 -9.17 5.24 3.78
C PRO A 108 -8.20 4.84 4.89
N PHE A 109 -8.75 4.39 6.03
CA PHE A 109 -8.02 4.01 7.24
C PHE A 109 -7.27 5.13 7.97
N ASN A 110 -7.36 6.40 7.50
CA ASN A 110 -6.87 7.53 8.27
C ASN A 110 -7.70 7.69 9.55
N ARG A 111 -7.03 7.75 10.70
CA ARG A 111 -7.69 7.77 12.01
C ARG A 111 -7.94 9.16 12.57
N SER A 112 -7.34 10.21 12.02
CA SER A 112 -7.43 11.53 12.62
C SER A 112 -7.33 12.65 11.57
N PRO A 113 -8.24 13.64 11.63
CA PRO A 113 -9.50 13.62 12.38
C PRO A 113 -10.60 12.86 11.60
N ALA A 114 -11.46 12.14 12.31
CA ALA A 114 -12.59 11.43 11.71
C ALA A 114 -13.71 12.43 11.34
N VAL A 115 -13.82 12.76 10.07
CA VAL A 115 -14.87 13.64 9.53
C VAL A 115 -16.00 12.90 8.84
N TYR A 116 -15.76 11.64 8.48
CA TYR A 116 -16.73 10.75 7.85
C TYR A 116 -17.28 9.72 8.84
N SER A 117 -18.53 9.29 8.59
CA SER A 117 -19.11 8.10 9.22
C SER A 117 -18.55 6.86 8.51
N VAL A 118 -17.68 6.11 9.19
CA VAL A 118 -17.04 4.94 8.61
C VAL A 118 -17.20 3.69 9.45
N GLU A 119 -17.28 2.54 8.79
CA GLU A 119 -17.18 1.21 9.39
C GLU A 119 -15.90 0.52 8.90
N ARG A 120 -15.10 -0.04 9.82
CA ARG A 120 -13.84 -0.72 9.51
C ARG A 120 -13.90 -2.18 9.88
N ASN A 121 -13.64 -3.04 8.90
CA ASN A 121 -13.68 -4.48 9.04
C ASN A 121 -12.32 -5.09 8.66
N LEU A 122 -11.92 -6.11 9.42
CA LEU A 122 -10.74 -6.90 9.15
C LEU A 122 -11.15 -8.34 8.86
N TYR A 123 -10.59 -8.91 7.82
CA TYR A 123 -10.85 -10.30 7.45
C TYR A 123 -9.56 -11.07 7.29
N LYS A 124 -9.55 -12.31 7.76
CA LYS A 124 -8.46 -13.25 7.54
C LYS A 124 -9.05 -14.59 7.16
N ASN A 125 -8.58 -15.18 6.06
CA ASN A 125 -9.06 -16.49 5.67
C ASN A 125 -8.57 -17.58 6.63
N LEU A 126 -9.23 -18.76 6.64
CA LEU A 126 -8.94 -19.81 7.60
C LEU A 126 -7.53 -20.41 7.43
N THR A 127 -7.00 -20.41 6.21
CA THR A 127 -5.63 -20.86 5.94
C THR A 127 -4.58 -19.86 6.38
N GLY A 128 -4.98 -18.60 6.65
CA GLY A 128 -4.10 -17.56 7.20
C GLY A 128 -3.16 -16.91 6.19
N ASN A 129 -3.28 -17.21 4.89
CA ASN A 129 -2.43 -16.69 3.83
C ASN A 129 -3.01 -15.46 3.09
N ARG A 130 -4.19 -14.98 3.50
CA ARG A 130 -4.85 -13.77 2.98
C ARG A 130 -5.39 -12.93 4.13
N LEU A 131 -5.12 -11.63 4.08
CA LEU A 131 -5.53 -10.65 5.06
C LEU A 131 -6.14 -9.45 4.34
N GLU A 132 -7.40 -9.11 4.64
CA GLU A 132 -8.12 -8.03 3.98
C GLU A 132 -8.59 -6.99 4.99
N PHE A 133 -8.40 -5.71 4.65
CA PHE A 133 -8.90 -4.54 5.36
C PHE A 133 -9.99 -3.88 4.52
N GLU A 134 -11.11 -3.55 5.14
CA GLU A 134 -12.24 -2.88 4.50
C GLU A 134 -12.62 -1.63 5.30
N GLU A 135 -12.79 -0.50 4.63
CA GLU A 135 -13.43 0.69 5.18
C GLU A 135 -14.64 1.04 4.31
N VAL A 136 -15.81 1.09 4.94
CA VAL A 136 -17.06 1.56 4.33
C VAL A 136 -17.28 3.00 4.77
N ASN A 137 -17.32 3.93 3.82
CA ASN A 137 -17.64 5.33 4.05
C ASN A 137 -19.12 5.56 3.72
N HIS A 138 -19.93 5.72 4.77
CA HIS A 138 -21.38 5.86 4.64
C HIS A 138 -21.78 7.23 4.08
N ASP A 139 -21.00 8.29 4.35
CA ASP A 139 -21.30 9.63 3.85
C ASP A 139 -21.01 9.77 2.35
N LEU A 140 -20.02 9.04 1.83
CA LEU A 140 -19.68 9.03 0.42
C LEU A 140 -20.37 7.93 -0.39
N GLY A 141 -21.01 6.95 0.27
CA GLY A 141 -21.58 5.79 -0.40
C GLY A 141 -20.52 4.88 -1.05
N LEU A 142 -19.30 4.85 -0.54
CA LEU A 142 -18.19 4.08 -1.10
C LEU A 142 -17.63 3.08 -0.09
N SER A 143 -17.04 1.99 -0.59
CA SER A 143 -16.16 1.15 0.22
C SER A 143 -14.83 0.93 -0.47
N PHE A 144 -13.77 1.03 0.32
CA PHE A 144 -12.41 0.72 -0.10
C PHE A 144 -11.90 -0.49 0.66
N THR A 145 -11.33 -1.44 -0.09
CA THR A 145 -10.81 -2.68 0.46
C THR A 145 -9.40 -2.89 -0.08
N TYR A 146 -8.48 -3.38 0.75
CA TYR A 146 -7.23 -3.95 0.25
C TYR A 146 -6.91 -5.26 0.94
N GLU A 147 -6.37 -6.20 0.17
CA GLU A 147 -5.98 -7.52 0.61
C GLU A 147 -4.50 -7.73 0.39
N TRP A 148 -3.83 -8.33 1.38
CA TRP A 148 -2.48 -8.84 1.26
C TRP A 148 -2.47 -10.35 1.07
N SER A 149 -1.68 -10.80 0.10
CA SER A 149 -1.35 -12.20 -0.15
C SER A 149 0.05 -12.32 -0.72
N THR A 150 0.54 -13.54 -0.91
CA THR A 150 1.82 -13.83 -1.56
C THR A 150 1.61 -14.77 -2.73
N GLY A 151 2.34 -14.58 -3.81
CA GLY A 151 2.33 -15.45 -4.99
C GLY A 151 3.61 -16.29 -5.07
N ASP A 152 3.49 -17.48 -5.65
CA ASP A 152 4.61 -18.39 -5.83
C ASP A 152 5.73 -17.80 -6.69
N ARG A 153 5.32 -17.03 -7.69
CA ARG A 153 6.20 -16.48 -8.73
C ARG A 153 6.51 -15.01 -8.53
N PHE A 154 5.61 -14.22 -7.93
CA PHE A 154 5.64 -12.76 -8.01
C PHE A 154 5.67 -12.06 -6.64
N GLY A 155 6.06 -12.74 -5.58
CA GLY A 155 6.29 -12.11 -4.28
C GLY A 155 5.02 -11.64 -3.57
N PHE A 156 4.97 -10.37 -3.22
CA PHE A 156 3.92 -9.76 -2.39
C PHE A 156 2.86 -9.12 -3.28
N ILE A 157 1.60 -9.44 -3.03
CA ILE A 157 0.46 -8.97 -3.82
C ILE A 157 -0.47 -8.18 -2.91
N ARG A 158 -0.69 -6.92 -3.25
CA ARG A 158 -1.74 -6.09 -2.67
C ARG A 158 -2.85 -5.91 -3.70
N THR A 159 -4.02 -6.45 -3.42
CA THR A 159 -5.22 -6.26 -4.24
C THR A 159 -6.08 -5.18 -3.62
N ALA A 160 -6.28 -4.06 -4.31
CA ALA A 160 -7.15 -2.98 -3.88
C ALA A 160 -8.46 -2.99 -4.67
N LYS A 161 -9.57 -2.60 -4.02
CA LYS A 161 -10.91 -2.51 -4.61
C LYS A 161 -11.59 -1.24 -4.14
N LEU A 162 -12.23 -0.56 -5.05
CA LEU A 162 -13.14 0.55 -4.76
C LEU A 162 -14.51 0.20 -5.31
N ARG A 163 -15.53 0.24 -4.45
CA ARG A 163 -16.90 -0.07 -4.82
C ARG A 163 -17.83 1.09 -4.52
N GLU A 164 -18.62 1.46 -5.51
CA GLU A 164 -19.77 2.32 -5.33
C GLU A 164 -20.91 1.50 -4.70
N ARG A 165 -21.55 2.02 -3.64
CA ARG A 165 -22.57 1.33 -2.83
C ARG A 165 -23.95 1.99 -2.86
N GLY A 166 -24.04 3.15 -3.48
CA GLY A 166 -25.28 3.89 -3.66
C GLY A 166 -25.94 3.59 -5.00
N ASP A 167 -26.81 4.49 -5.41
CA ASP A 167 -27.63 4.36 -6.63
C ASP A 167 -27.18 5.32 -7.75
N GLU A 168 -26.13 6.11 -7.52
CA GLU A 168 -25.66 7.13 -8.47
C GLU A 168 -24.21 6.89 -8.89
N PRO A 169 -23.88 7.16 -10.17
CA PRO A 169 -22.49 7.04 -10.62
C PRO A 169 -21.60 8.08 -9.93
N VAL A 170 -20.31 7.76 -9.84
CA VAL A 170 -19.32 8.65 -9.23
C VAL A 170 -18.00 8.60 -9.96
N THR A 171 -17.38 9.75 -10.14
CA THR A 171 -15.98 9.87 -10.60
C THR A 171 -15.06 10.00 -9.39
N VAL A 172 -14.00 9.19 -9.38
CA VAL A 172 -13.00 9.20 -8.31
C VAL A 172 -11.61 9.31 -8.93
N ARG A 173 -10.86 10.34 -8.54
CA ARG A 173 -9.42 10.39 -8.80
C ARG A 173 -8.70 9.76 -7.63
N LEU A 174 -7.76 8.86 -7.89
CA LEU A 174 -7.02 8.16 -6.85
C LEU A 174 -5.51 8.32 -7.00
N VAL A 175 -4.82 8.37 -5.87
CA VAL A 175 -3.42 7.96 -5.76
C VAL A 175 -3.37 6.82 -4.75
N ASP A 176 -2.83 5.68 -5.16
CA ASP A 176 -2.79 4.47 -4.35
C ASP A 176 -1.48 3.73 -4.54
N GLY A 177 -0.91 3.14 -3.49
CA GLY A 177 0.28 2.34 -3.66
C GLY A 177 1.07 2.03 -2.38
N LEU A 178 2.37 1.84 -2.57
CA LEU A 178 3.32 1.37 -1.59
C LEU A 178 4.33 2.47 -1.27
N ARG A 179 4.48 2.81 0.01
CA ARG A 179 5.45 3.81 0.47
C ARG A 179 6.69 3.14 1.03
N ASN A 180 7.83 3.83 0.87
CA ASN A 180 9.13 3.44 1.42
C ASN A 180 9.52 2.02 1.05
N VAL A 181 9.46 1.72 -0.26
CA VAL A 181 9.93 0.45 -0.84
C VAL A 181 11.43 0.39 -0.69
N LEU A 182 11.94 -0.67 -0.05
CA LEU A 182 13.36 -0.83 0.18
C LEU A 182 14.07 -1.39 -1.05
N PRO A 183 15.18 -0.80 -1.47
CA PRO A 183 16.09 -1.44 -2.41
C PRO A 183 16.79 -2.64 -1.76
N TYR A 184 17.21 -3.59 -2.58
CA TYR A 184 18.07 -4.68 -2.13
C TYR A 184 19.40 -4.17 -1.53
N GLY A 185 19.91 -4.88 -0.54
CA GLY A 185 21.21 -4.57 0.11
C GLY A 185 21.07 -3.63 1.32
N VAL A 186 19.87 -3.25 1.69
CA VAL A 186 19.61 -2.49 2.92
C VAL A 186 19.33 -3.46 4.06
N SER A 187 20.36 -3.90 4.76
CA SER A 187 20.21 -4.81 5.90
C SER A 187 19.42 -4.18 7.04
N SER A 188 18.84 -5.01 7.88
CA SER A 188 18.13 -4.57 9.10
C SER A 188 18.99 -3.71 10.02
N SER A 189 20.28 -4.02 10.13
CA SER A 189 21.26 -3.20 10.86
C SER A 189 21.48 -1.82 10.22
N MET A 190 21.57 -1.74 8.89
CA MET A 190 21.67 -0.46 8.19
C MET A 190 20.43 0.40 8.34
N GLN A 191 19.24 -0.23 8.31
CA GLN A 191 17.96 0.45 8.54
C GLN A 191 17.91 1.07 9.95
N ALA A 192 18.33 0.32 10.96
CA ALA A 192 18.29 0.76 12.37
C ALA A 192 19.32 1.86 12.69
N ASN A 193 20.52 1.78 12.12
CA ASN A 193 21.66 2.60 12.58
C ASN A 193 22.10 3.67 11.56
N ARG A 194 21.73 3.54 10.28
CA ARG A 194 22.27 4.38 9.19
C ARG A 194 21.21 4.77 8.14
N SER A 195 19.93 4.85 8.50
CA SER A 195 18.83 5.06 7.56
C SER A 195 19.02 6.31 6.67
N THR A 196 19.44 7.42 7.23
CA THR A 196 19.71 8.66 6.47
C THR A 196 20.86 8.52 5.49
N LEU A 197 21.93 7.79 5.85
CA LEU A 197 23.03 7.50 4.95
C LEU A 197 22.56 6.61 3.79
N VAL A 198 21.77 5.58 4.08
CA VAL A 198 21.20 4.69 3.06
C VAL A 198 20.33 5.48 2.08
N ASP A 199 19.52 6.43 2.56
CA ASP A 199 18.65 7.24 1.71
C ASP A 199 19.45 7.97 0.61
N ALA A 200 20.67 8.42 0.89
CA ALA A 200 21.55 9.08 -0.09
C ALA A 200 21.98 8.17 -1.26
N TYR A 201 21.96 6.85 -1.07
CA TYR A 201 22.33 5.86 -2.09
C TYR A 201 21.12 5.26 -2.83
N ARG A 202 19.90 5.55 -2.39
CA ARG A 202 18.69 4.99 -3.02
C ARG A 202 18.45 5.56 -4.39
N GLN A 203 18.05 4.68 -5.29
CA GLN A 203 17.58 5.00 -6.64
C GLN A 203 16.23 4.30 -6.86
N ALA A 204 15.30 5.02 -7.46
CA ALA A 204 14.05 4.49 -7.95
C ALA A 204 13.84 5.00 -9.38
N GLU A 205 13.51 4.11 -10.30
CA GLU A 205 13.26 4.43 -11.70
C GLU A 205 12.09 3.63 -12.25
N ILE A 206 11.40 4.19 -13.23
CA ILE A 206 10.31 3.52 -13.94
C ILE A 206 10.84 2.97 -15.25
N GLU A 207 10.62 1.68 -15.47
CA GLU A 207 10.82 1.06 -16.77
C GLU A 207 9.70 1.52 -17.71
N PRO A 208 10.03 2.18 -18.84
CA PRO A 208 9.05 2.92 -19.64
C PRO A 208 7.97 2.07 -20.34
N GLU A 209 8.27 0.81 -20.68
CA GLU A 209 7.36 -0.05 -21.45
C GLU A 209 6.29 -0.69 -20.56
N THR A 210 6.69 -1.10 -19.35
CA THR A 210 5.80 -1.82 -18.43
C THR A 210 5.23 -0.93 -17.30
N GLY A 211 5.85 0.22 -17.04
CA GLY A 211 5.53 1.07 -15.89
C GLY A 211 6.00 0.49 -14.56
N ALA A 212 6.84 -0.54 -14.57
CA ALA A 212 7.40 -1.14 -13.36
C ALA A 212 8.45 -0.23 -12.72
N GLY A 213 8.38 -0.10 -11.39
CA GLY A 213 9.37 0.60 -10.57
C GLY A 213 10.52 -0.31 -10.18
N LEU A 214 11.73 0.12 -10.44
CA LEU A 214 12.99 -0.55 -10.08
C LEU A 214 13.63 0.21 -8.93
N PHE A 215 13.81 -0.45 -7.79
CA PHE A 215 14.40 0.14 -6.59
C PHE A 215 15.76 -0.51 -6.33
N SER A 216 16.81 0.29 -6.39
CA SER A 216 18.20 -0.16 -6.24
C SER A 216 19.01 0.80 -5.37
N LEU A 217 20.24 0.41 -5.05
CA LEU A 217 21.25 1.30 -4.51
C LEU A 217 22.26 1.65 -5.62
N SER A 218 22.73 2.89 -5.67
CA SER A 218 23.81 3.30 -6.58
C SER A 218 25.12 2.60 -6.27
N SER A 219 25.35 2.29 -4.99
CA SER A 219 26.39 1.40 -4.49
C SER A 219 25.98 0.89 -3.11
N ILE A 220 26.55 -0.23 -2.67
CA ILE A 220 26.34 -0.70 -1.29
C ILE A 220 27.18 0.17 -0.37
N PRO A 221 26.58 0.88 0.62
CA PRO A 221 27.33 1.65 1.59
C PRO A 221 28.29 0.74 2.37
N THR A 222 29.59 0.95 2.23
CA THR A 222 30.63 0.16 2.89
C THR A 222 31.74 1.07 3.41
N ASP A 223 32.34 0.73 4.53
CA ASP A 223 33.52 1.41 5.08
C ASP A 223 34.84 0.95 4.39
N ARG A 224 34.73 0.11 3.34
CA ARG A 224 35.89 -0.37 2.57
C ARG A 224 36.23 0.59 1.43
N ALA A 225 37.50 0.65 1.07
CA ALA A 225 37.96 1.46 -0.04
C ALA A 225 37.53 0.96 -1.42
N GLU A 226 37.02 -0.26 -1.51
CA GLU A 226 36.54 -0.87 -2.74
C GLU A 226 35.02 -0.60 -2.88
N PRO A 227 34.54 -0.04 -4.01
CA PRO A 227 33.14 0.10 -4.30
C PRO A 227 32.48 -1.28 -4.40
N SER A 228 31.33 -1.44 -3.80
CA SER A 228 30.52 -2.65 -3.90
C SER A 228 29.27 -2.35 -4.72
N GLU A 229 29.13 -3.02 -5.86
CA GLU A 229 27.99 -2.84 -6.75
C GLU A 229 26.73 -3.51 -6.16
N ALA A 230 25.60 -2.84 -6.26
CA ALA A 230 24.29 -3.43 -5.94
C ALA A 230 23.71 -4.09 -7.20
N LEU A 231 23.99 -5.38 -7.38
CA LEU A 231 23.59 -6.15 -8.57
C LEU A 231 22.16 -6.69 -8.53
N LYS A 232 21.37 -6.34 -7.52
CA LYS A 232 19.99 -6.79 -7.37
C LYS A 232 19.06 -5.60 -7.13
N ALA A 233 17.80 -5.77 -7.50
CA ALA A 233 16.76 -4.77 -7.29
C ALA A 233 15.55 -5.35 -6.55
N THR A 234 14.76 -4.45 -5.97
CA THR A 234 13.36 -4.66 -5.66
C THR A 234 12.56 -4.12 -6.83
N VAL A 235 11.54 -4.85 -7.27
CA VAL A 235 10.69 -4.44 -8.38
C VAL A 235 9.25 -4.36 -7.91
N ALA A 236 8.53 -3.30 -8.31
CA ALA A 236 7.10 -3.15 -8.06
C ALA A 236 6.37 -2.77 -9.34
N TRP A 237 5.17 -3.31 -9.57
CA TRP A 237 4.33 -2.97 -10.72
C TRP A 237 2.85 -2.97 -10.36
N SER A 238 2.03 -2.43 -11.22
CA SER A 238 0.59 -2.37 -11.04
C SER A 238 -0.15 -2.95 -12.23
N THR A 239 -1.30 -3.58 -11.96
CA THR A 239 -2.22 -4.09 -13.00
C THR A 239 -3.66 -3.73 -12.64
N GLY A 240 -4.56 -3.72 -13.65
CA GLY A 240 -6.00 -3.51 -13.46
C GLY A 240 -6.46 -2.06 -13.55
N LEU A 241 -5.57 -1.08 -13.68
CA LEU A 241 -5.89 0.31 -13.99
C LEU A 241 -5.56 0.62 -15.45
N GLU A 242 -6.37 1.45 -16.08
CA GLU A 242 -6.14 1.89 -17.44
C GLU A 242 -5.16 3.07 -17.46
N ARG A 243 -3.97 2.87 -18.04
CA ARG A 243 -2.93 3.90 -18.24
C ARG A 243 -2.62 4.73 -16.99
N PRO A 244 -2.32 4.09 -15.85
CA PRO A 244 -2.02 4.85 -14.65
C PRO A 244 -0.74 5.66 -14.81
N GLN A 245 -0.70 6.83 -14.18
CA GLN A 245 0.54 7.58 -14.01
C GLN A 245 1.25 7.05 -12.76
N THR A 246 2.54 6.76 -12.86
CA THR A 246 3.33 6.26 -11.73
C THR A 246 4.08 7.40 -11.06
N LEU A 247 4.06 7.41 -9.72
CA LEU A 247 4.81 8.31 -8.86
C LEU A 247 5.81 7.50 -8.04
N LEU A 248 7.01 8.03 -7.87
CA LEU A 248 8.09 7.44 -7.09
C LEU A 248 8.36 8.17 -5.78
N SER A 249 7.55 9.18 -5.49
CA SER A 249 7.67 10.00 -4.28
C SER A 249 6.31 10.50 -3.79
N LEU A 250 6.30 11.04 -2.57
CA LEU A 250 5.13 11.73 -1.98
C LEU A 250 5.10 13.23 -2.33
N ASP A 251 6.03 13.75 -3.14
CA ASP A 251 6.20 15.19 -3.37
C ASP A 251 4.94 15.87 -3.93
N GLN A 252 4.14 15.14 -4.71
CA GLN A 252 2.94 15.68 -5.34
C GLN A 252 1.63 15.39 -4.58
N ILE A 253 1.70 14.69 -3.44
CA ILE A 253 0.48 14.26 -2.72
C ILE A 253 -0.28 15.43 -2.12
N GLU A 254 0.43 16.46 -1.61
CA GLU A 254 -0.22 17.64 -1.05
C GLU A 254 -1.01 18.39 -2.14
N ALA A 255 -0.40 18.63 -3.30
CA ALA A 255 -1.04 19.25 -4.46
C ALA A 255 -2.25 18.41 -4.94
N PHE A 256 -2.09 17.07 -5.02
CA PHE A 256 -3.21 16.19 -5.32
C PHE A 256 -4.36 16.35 -4.34
N CYS A 257 -4.09 16.39 -3.03
CA CYS A 257 -5.12 16.57 -2.00
C CYS A 257 -5.81 17.95 -2.08
N GLN A 258 -5.21 18.93 -2.75
CA GLN A 258 -5.78 20.25 -3.05
C GLN A 258 -6.53 20.27 -4.40
N GLY A 259 -6.60 19.14 -5.09
CA GLY A 259 -7.32 18.99 -6.36
C GLY A 259 -6.47 19.25 -7.60
N GLU A 260 -5.18 19.51 -7.45
CA GLU A 260 -4.27 19.74 -8.58
C GLU A 260 -3.99 18.43 -9.34
N ALA A 261 -3.53 18.58 -10.58
CA ALA A 261 -3.06 17.46 -11.38
C ALA A 261 -1.69 16.97 -10.88
N VAL A 262 -1.41 15.70 -11.10
CA VAL A 262 -0.11 15.10 -10.84
C VAL A 262 0.54 14.63 -12.14
N ASP A 263 1.85 14.71 -12.20
CA ASP A 263 2.65 14.29 -13.34
C ASP A 263 3.39 12.99 -13.04
N ALA A 264 3.47 12.12 -14.06
CA ALA A 264 4.23 10.89 -13.94
C ALA A 264 5.72 11.15 -13.66
N GLU A 265 6.27 10.39 -12.73
CA GLU A 265 7.69 10.46 -12.38
C GLU A 265 8.46 9.34 -13.09
N ARG A 266 9.70 9.60 -13.50
CA ARG A 266 10.54 8.63 -14.19
C ARG A 266 11.67 8.10 -13.34
N ASN A 267 12.27 8.95 -12.53
CA ASN A 267 13.36 8.58 -11.64
C ASN A 267 13.38 9.45 -10.38
N ARG A 268 13.92 8.91 -9.31
CA ARG A 268 14.23 9.60 -8.06
C ARG A 268 15.50 9.02 -7.47
N THR A 269 16.37 9.90 -6.97
CA THR A 269 17.65 9.54 -6.35
C THR A 269 17.84 10.27 -5.03
N GLY A 270 18.61 9.68 -4.12
CA GLY A 270 18.99 10.33 -2.87
C GLY A 270 17.87 10.46 -1.84
N ARG A 271 16.80 9.68 -1.96
CA ARG A 271 15.64 9.67 -1.06
C ARG A 271 14.93 8.33 -1.03
N ARG A 272 14.01 8.18 -0.09
CA ARG A 272 13.10 7.04 -0.03
C ARG A 272 12.28 6.97 -1.30
N GLY A 273 12.14 5.78 -1.85
CA GLY A 273 11.33 5.52 -3.03
C GLY A 273 9.96 4.99 -2.65
N ASP A 274 8.94 5.45 -3.36
CA ASP A 274 7.57 4.99 -3.26
C ASP A 274 7.14 4.41 -4.61
N PHE A 275 6.16 3.53 -4.62
CA PHE A 275 5.50 3.06 -5.84
C PHE A 275 4.02 3.37 -5.75
N LEU A 276 3.62 4.50 -6.30
CA LEU A 276 2.23 4.96 -6.27
C LEU A 276 1.70 5.07 -7.69
N VAL A 277 0.42 4.78 -7.88
CA VAL A 277 -0.29 4.91 -9.15
C VAL A 277 -1.41 5.93 -9.01
N HIS A 278 -1.52 6.84 -9.97
CA HIS A 278 -2.61 7.78 -10.11
C HIS A 278 -3.50 7.37 -11.29
N ALA A 279 -4.81 7.38 -11.08
CA ALA A 279 -5.81 7.13 -12.11
C ALA A 279 -7.12 7.85 -11.78
N ALA A 280 -7.97 8.02 -12.79
CA ALA A 280 -9.35 8.40 -12.63
C ALA A 280 -10.24 7.19 -12.93
N LEU A 281 -11.27 6.98 -12.12
CA LEU A 281 -12.24 5.90 -12.25
C LEU A 281 -13.64 6.49 -12.32
N ASP A 282 -14.39 6.12 -13.34
CA ASP A 282 -15.83 6.33 -13.40
C ASP A 282 -16.52 5.04 -12.96
N LEU A 283 -17.25 5.10 -11.87
CA LEU A 283 -17.98 3.96 -11.31
C LEU A 283 -19.47 4.16 -11.55
N ALA A 284 -20.11 3.20 -12.19
CA ALA A 284 -21.56 3.12 -12.24
C ALA A 284 -22.14 2.75 -10.85
N ALA A 285 -23.42 2.96 -10.65
CA ALA A 285 -24.11 2.53 -9.44
C ALA A 285 -23.88 1.03 -9.15
N GLY A 286 -23.40 0.71 -7.96
CA GLY A 286 -23.08 -0.63 -7.52
C GLY A 286 -21.81 -1.25 -8.13
N GLU A 287 -21.09 -0.52 -8.98
CA GLU A 287 -19.88 -1.02 -9.65
C GLU A 287 -18.70 -1.13 -8.69
N GLU A 288 -17.84 -2.12 -8.94
CA GLU A 288 -16.56 -2.34 -8.26
C GLU A 288 -15.41 -2.34 -9.27
N ARG A 289 -14.37 -1.60 -8.99
CA ARG A 289 -13.08 -1.64 -9.71
C ARG A 289 -12.02 -2.23 -8.82
N GLN A 290 -11.20 -3.09 -9.42
CA GLN A 290 -10.10 -3.77 -8.75
C GLN A 290 -8.79 -3.51 -9.48
N TRP A 291 -7.72 -3.30 -8.71
CA TRP A 291 -6.35 -3.24 -9.21
C TRP A 291 -5.40 -3.92 -8.23
N ARG A 292 -4.19 -4.19 -8.69
CA ARG A 292 -3.15 -4.81 -7.88
C ARG A 292 -1.87 -4.01 -7.95
N GLN A 293 -1.15 -4.02 -6.84
CA GLN A 293 0.27 -3.71 -6.78
C GLN A 293 1.00 -4.98 -6.35
N VAL A 294 2.01 -5.33 -7.11
CA VAL A 294 2.82 -6.51 -6.87
C VAL A 294 4.25 -6.06 -6.70
N ALA A 295 4.95 -6.65 -5.74
CA ALA A 295 6.36 -6.33 -5.52
C ALA A 295 7.15 -7.59 -5.14
N ASP A 296 8.41 -7.65 -5.62
CA ASP A 296 9.32 -8.71 -5.23
C ASP A 296 10.72 -8.16 -4.98
N VAL A 297 11.47 -8.84 -4.13
CA VAL A 297 12.76 -8.38 -3.59
C VAL A 297 13.91 -9.27 -4.05
N ALA A 298 15.12 -8.72 -3.99
CA ALA A 298 16.36 -9.46 -4.24
C ALA A 298 16.50 -10.05 -5.66
N LEU A 299 15.88 -9.43 -6.66
CA LEU A 299 15.92 -9.88 -8.05
C LEU A 299 17.24 -9.51 -8.72
N GLY A 300 17.96 -10.51 -9.23
CA GLY A 300 19.13 -10.30 -10.08
C GLY A 300 18.76 -9.87 -11.50
N PRO A 301 19.69 -9.37 -12.34
CA PRO A 301 19.40 -8.79 -13.66
C PRO A 301 18.59 -9.70 -14.58
N ALA A 302 18.93 -10.99 -14.65
CA ALA A 302 18.17 -11.95 -15.47
C ALA A 302 16.73 -12.14 -14.99
N ALA A 303 16.50 -12.13 -13.67
CA ALA A 303 15.17 -12.25 -13.09
C ALA A 303 14.34 -10.98 -13.33
N VAL A 304 14.96 -9.79 -13.26
CA VAL A 304 14.32 -8.52 -13.60
C VAL A 304 13.86 -8.52 -15.05
N VAL A 305 14.73 -8.89 -16.00
CA VAL A 305 14.36 -8.95 -17.43
C VAL A 305 13.23 -9.95 -17.66
N ALA A 306 13.30 -11.15 -17.06
CA ALA A 306 12.24 -12.16 -17.19
C ALA A 306 10.92 -11.68 -16.60
N LEU A 307 10.96 -10.93 -15.49
CA LEU A 307 9.79 -10.33 -14.87
C LEU A 307 9.17 -9.24 -15.77
N LEU A 308 9.98 -8.31 -16.28
CA LEU A 308 9.50 -7.23 -17.16
C LEU A 308 8.84 -7.79 -18.43
N ASN A 309 9.43 -8.82 -19.04
CA ASN A 309 8.81 -9.52 -20.17
C ASN A 309 7.45 -10.13 -19.78
N ALA A 310 7.36 -10.77 -18.63
CA ALA A 310 6.09 -11.34 -18.15
C ALA A 310 5.04 -10.24 -17.88
N VAL A 311 5.42 -9.11 -17.32
CA VAL A 311 4.52 -7.97 -17.09
C VAL A 311 4.04 -7.39 -18.43
N SER A 312 4.89 -7.26 -19.44
CA SER A 312 4.52 -6.78 -20.78
C SER A 312 3.53 -7.74 -21.49
N GLU A 313 3.62 -9.04 -21.19
CA GLU A 313 2.69 -10.07 -21.68
C GLU A 313 1.36 -10.11 -20.90
N GLY A 314 1.18 -9.24 -19.91
CA GLY A 314 -0.07 -9.09 -19.17
C GLY A 314 -0.23 -10.09 -18.02
N VAL A 315 0.86 -10.58 -17.44
CA VAL A 315 0.79 -11.40 -16.24
C VAL A 315 0.37 -10.52 -15.05
N PRO A 316 -0.66 -10.96 -14.29
CA PRO A 316 -1.27 -10.18 -13.20
C PRO A 316 -0.34 -9.98 -12.01
#